data_a231dd2d0a84b62318393e11ab9b1fa9
#
_entry.id   a231dd2d0a84b62318393e11ab9b1fa9
#
_cell.length_a   1.000
_cell.length_b   1.000
_cell.length_c   1.000
_cell.angle_alpha   90.00
_cell.angle_beta   90.00
_cell.angle_gamma   90.00
#
_symmetry.space_group_name_H-M   'P 1'
#
loop_
_entity.id
_entity.type
_entity.pdbx_description
1 polymer ?
#
loop_
_entity_poly.entity_id
_entity_poly.type
_entity_poly.pdbx_seq_one_letter_code
_entity_poly.pdbx_strand_id
1 'polypeptide(L)'
;LGISLLTTIAFFEINTINKQIKAEKNLIAASEKDLFLYRQMGASYLCIASKAEVDFKKGLGIASATFANVIIGKHGGAIKELGNQKLDQKKLYNAGTFQIVGSALNICPESIPKKIKNDYKKRLKELAKGSKK
;
A
#
# COMPACT_ATOMS: atom_id res chain seq x y z
N LEU A 1 30.69 -4.94 -40.46
CA LEU A 1 29.31 -5.41 -40.20
C LEU A 1 28.95 -5.49 -38.70
N GLY A 2 29.85 -5.09 -37.78
CA GLY A 2 29.63 -5.21 -36.33
C GLY A 2 29.13 -3.93 -35.59
N ILE A 3 29.06 -2.77 -36.26
CA ILE A 3 28.79 -1.47 -35.58
C ILE A 3 27.29 -1.09 -35.59
N SER A 4 26.50 -1.66 -36.48
CA SER A 4 25.08 -1.31 -36.64
C SER A 4 24.15 -1.90 -35.59
N LEU A 5 24.52 -2.96 -34.88
CA LEU A 5 23.66 -3.62 -33.91
C LEU A 5 23.69 -2.99 -32.53
N LEU A 6 24.81 -2.38 -32.14
CA LEU A 6 24.97 -1.73 -30.83
C LEU A 6 24.24 -0.39 -30.73
N THR A 7 24.10 0.34 -31.83
CA THR A 7 23.43 1.64 -31.85
C THR A 7 21.90 1.52 -31.74
N THR A 8 21.30 0.43 -32.25
CA THR A 8 19.85 0.21 -32.18
C THR A 8 19.38 -0.13 -30.76
N ILE A 9 20.19 -0.84 -29.97
CA ILE A 9 19.86 -1.19 -28.58
C ILE A 9 19.84 0.07 -27.70
N ALA A 10 20.83 0.94 -27.84
CA ALA A 10 20.90 2.19 -27.06
C ALA A 10 19.72 3.14 -27.31
N PHE A 11 19.26 3.26 -28.57
CA PHE A 11 18.08 4.06 -28.91
C PHE A 11 16.77 3.49 -28.36
N PHE A 12 16.64 2.18 -28.25
CA PHE A 12 15.45 1.54 -27.70
C PHE A 12 15.34 1.75 -26.19
N GLU A 13 16.47 1.65 -25.48
CA GLU A 13 16.51 1.88 -24.03
C GLU A 13 16.20 3.32 -23.64
N ILE A 14 16.75 4.32 -24.37
CA ILE A 14 16.48 5.73 -24.13
C ILE A 14 15.01 6.09 -24.33
N ASN A 15 14.36 5.51 -25.35
CA ASN A 15 12.93 5.71 -25.58
C ASN A 15 12.06 5.10 -24.50
N THR A 16 12.46 3.96 -23.94
CA THR A 16 11.74 3.28 -22.84
C THR A 16 11.82 4.09 -21.54
N ILE A 17 13.01 4.59 -21.21
CA ILE A 17 13.26 5.45 -20.05
C ILE A 17 12.47 6.77 -20.16
N ASN A 18 12.48 7.42 -21.32
CA ASN A 18 11.72 8.65 -21.56
C ASN A 18 10.20 8.45 -21.47
N LYS A 19 9.69 7.26 -21.85
CA LYS A 19 8.28 6.92 -21.73
C LYS A 19 7.89 6.68 -20.27
N GLN A 20 8.77 6.10 -19.46
CA GLN A 20 8.54 5.94 -18.00
C GLN A 20 8.56 7.30 -17.29
N ILE A 21 9.48 8.19 -17.61
CA ILE A 21 9.55 9.54 -17.03
C ILE A 21 8.31 10.37 -17.39
N LYS A 22 7.76 10.24 -18.59
CA LYS A 22 6.50 10.89 -18.99
C LYS A 22 5.27 10.30 -18.29
N ALA A 23 5.27 9.00 -17.97
CA ALA A 23 4.18 8.35 -17.24
C ALA A 23 4.08 8.83 -15.78
N GLU A 24 5.20 9.20 -15.15
CA GLU A 24 5.20 9.75 -13.79
C GLU A 24 4.51 11.12 -13.69
N LYS A 25 4.43 11.86 -14.76
CA LYS A 25 3.88 13.23 -14.80
C LYS A 25 2.35 13.31 -14.70
N ASN A 26 1.64 12.19 -14.84
CA ASN A 26 0.16 12.12 -14.89
C ASN A 26 -0.45 11.10 -13.91
N LEU A 27 0.22 10.81 -12.79
CA LEU A 27 -0.32 9.90 -11.79
C LEU A 27 -1.50 10.56 -11.06
N ILE A 28 -2.66 9.90 -11.12
CA ILE A 28 -3.88 10.34 -10.43
C ILE A 28 -3.79 9.90 -8.97
N ALA A 29 -4.08 10.81 -8.03
CA ALA A 29 -4.11 10.52 -6.61
C ALA A 29 -5.08 9.38 -6.28
N ALA A 30 -4.71 8.51 -5.33
CA ALA A 30 -5.55 7.42 -4.88
C ALA A 30 -6.84 7.96 -4.27
N SER A 31 -7.97 7.49 -4.77
CA SER A 31 -9.30 7.79 -4.23
C SER A 31 -9.63 6.88 -3.05
N GLU A 32 -10.69 7.21 -2.28
CA GLU A 32 -11.20 6.32 -1.21
C GLU A 32 -11.56 4.93 -1.76
N LYS A 33 -12.07 4.84 -2.98
CA LYS A 33 -12.35 3.56 -3.65
C LYS A 33 -11.08 2.75 -3.90
N ASP A 34 -10.00 3.39 -4.32
CA ASP A 34 -8.70 2.73 -4.50
C ASP A 34 -8.15 2.26 -3.15
N LEU A 35 -8.17 3.12 -2.13
CA LEU A 35 -7.72 2.80 -0.78
C LEU A 35 -8.54 1.65 -0.17
N PHE A 36 -9.86 1.66 -0.37
CA PHE A 36 -10.74 0.58 0.05
C PHE A 36 -10.33 -0.75 -0.59
N LEU A 37 -10.14 -0.76 -1.91
CA LEU A 37 -9.71 -1.96 -2.63
C LEU A 37 -8.37 -2.49 -2.10
N TYR A 38 -7.37 -1.62 -1.97
CA TYR A 38 -6.02 -2.05 -1.54
C TYR A 38 -6.00 -2.57 -0.10
N ARG A 39 -6.75 -1.94 0.82
CA ARG A 39 -6.84 -2.45 2.21
C ARG A 39 -7.60 -3.76 2.29
N GLN A 40 -8.64 -3.97 1.47
CA GLN A 40 -9.37 -5.24 1.43
C GLN A 40 -8.51 -6.38 0.86
N MET A 41 -7.74 -6.11 -0.18
CA MET A 41 -6.77 -7.07 -0.73
C MET A 41 -5.72 -7.45 0.32
N GLY A 42 -5.17 -6.45 1.02
CA GLY A 42 -4.21 -6.68 2.11
C GLY A 42 -4.79 -7.50 3.26
N ALA A 43 -6.03 -7.21 3.66
CA ALA A 43 -6.73 -7.95 4.71
C ALA A 43 -7.04 -9.40 4.30
N SER A 44 -7.51 -9.60 3.07
CA SER A 44 -7.76 -10.95 2.52
C SER A 44 -6.46 -11.76 2.46
N TYR A 45 -5.37 -11.16 2.00
CA TYR A 45 -4.05 -11.81 2.02
C TYR A 45 -3.65 -12.21 3.45
N LEU A 46 -3.80 -11.31 4.42
CA LEU A 46 -3.45 -11.57 5.82
C LEU A 46 -4.26 -12.75 6.39
N CYS A 47 -5.57 -12.82 6.09
CA CYS A 47 -6.43 -13.93 6.50
C CYS A 47 -5.99 -15.27 5.88
N ILE A 48 -5.65 -15.27 4.60
CA ILE A 48 -5.17 -16.48 3.88
C ILE A 48 -3.80 -16.90 4.41
N ALA A 49 -2.87 -15.95 4.57
CA ALA A 49 -1.53 -16.20 5.10
C ALA A 49 -1.57 -16.81 6.51
N SER A 50 -2.47 -16.29 7.36
CA SER A 50 -2.69 -16.84 8.72
C SER A 50 -3.19 -18.29 8.69
N LYS A 51 -4.12 -18.63 7.77
CA LYS A 51 -4.59 -20.02 7.59
C LYS A 51 -3.51 -20.94 7.03
N ALA A 52 -2.55 -20.38 6.28
CA ALA A 52 -1.38 -21.09 5.75
C ALA A 52 -0.19 -21.10 6.73
N GLU A 53 -0.44 -20.81 8.01
CA GLU A 53 0.54 -20.85 9.10
C GLU A 53 1.73 -19.90 8.91
N VAL A 54 1.57 -18.86 8.08
CA VAL A 54 2.55 -17.78 7.99
C VAL A 54 2.51 -16.96 9.27
N ASP A 55 3.66 -16.65 9.84
CA ASP A 55 3.76 -15.78 11.02
C ASP A 55 2.98 -14.48 10.80
N PHE A 56 2.13 -14.13 11.76
CA PHE A 56 1.20 -13.01 11.64
C PHE A 56 1.91 -11.68 11.39
N LYS A 57 3.03 -11.41 12.07
CA LYS A 57 3.77 -10.16 11.90
C LYS A 57 4.39 -10.09 10.51
N LYS A 58 4.92 -11.22 10.02
CA LYS A 58 5.47 -11.32 8.66
C LYS A 58 4.38 -11.08 7.62
N GLY A 59 3.23 -11.74 7.74
CA GLY A 59 2.08 -11.56 6.86
C GLY A 59 1.58 -10.12 6.84
N LEU A 60 1.43 -9.50 8.01
CA LEU A 60 1.02 -8.10 8.15
C LEU A 60 2.05 -7.14 7.54
N GLY A 61 3.35 -7.41 7.76
CA GLY A 61 4.44 -6.63 7.16
C GLY A 61 4.39 -6.64 5.64
N ILE A 62 4.19 -7.82 5.02
CA ILE A 62 4.07 -7.98 3.57
C ILE A 62 2.84 -7.22 3.06
N ALA A 63 1.67 -7.41 3.68
CA ALA A 63 0.44 -6.73 3.29
C ALA A 63 0.57 -5.20 3.35
N SER A 64 1.17 -4.67 4.43
CA SER A 64 1.37 -3.23 4.64
C SER A 64 2.37 -2.63 3.64
N ALA A 65 3.46 -3.36 3.35
CA ALA A 65 4.44 -2.95 2.34
C ALA A 65 3.80 -2.94 0.93
N THR A 66 3.00 -3.95 0.61
CA THR A 66 2.28 -4.03 -0.66
C THR A 66 1.31 -2.86 -0.81
N PHE A 67 0.54 -2.54 0.22
CA PHE A 67 -0.35 -1.39 0.24
C PHE A 67 0.40 -0.08 -0.06
N ALA A 68 1.51 0.18 0.66
CA ALA A 68 2.31 1.37 0.46
C ALA A 68 2.91 1.44 -0.96
N ASN A 69 3.46 0.32 -1.45
CA ASN A 69 4.10 0.24 -2.77
C ASN A 69 3.11 0.45 -3.92
N VAL A 70 1.89 -0.07 -3.80
CA VAL A 70 0.84 0.15 -4.82
C VAL A 70 0.45 1.62 -4.89
N ILE A 71 0.28 2.29 -3.75
CA ILE A 71 -0.06 3.72 -3.72
C ILE A 71 1.10 4.57 -4.28
N ILE A 72 2.35 4.24 -3.95
CA ILE A 72 3.51 4.94 -4.51
C ILE A 72 3.60 4.69 -6.02
N GLY A 73 3.56 3.44 -6.45
CA GLY A 73 3.77 3.07 -7.85
C GLY A 73 2.65 3.53 -8.78
N LYS A 74 1.40 3.42 -8.34
CA LYS A 74 0.23 3.74 -9.18
C LYS A 74 -0.25 5.19 -9.02
N HIS A 75 -0.04 5.79 -7.86
CA HIS A 75 -0.61 7.10 -7.51
C HIS A 75 0.46 8.14 -7.08
N GLY A 76 1.75 7.79 -7.19
CA GLY A 76 2.84 8.69 -6.76
C GLY A 76 2.83 9.03 -5.28
N GLY A 77 2.21 8.19 -4.45
CA GLY A 77 2.02 8.43 -3.02
C GLY A 77 0.90 9.42 -2.67
N ALA A 78 0.21 10.00 -3.67
CA ALA A 78 -0.81 11.02 -3.46
C ALA A 78 -2.16 10.43 -3.06
N ILE A 79 -2.84 11.04 -2.08
CA ILE A 79 -4.16 10.67 -1.57
C ILE A 79 -5.15 11.80 -1.84
N LYS A 80 -6.24 11.50 -2.54
CA LYS A 80 -7.25 12.48 -2.96
C LYS A 80 -7.93 13.15 -1.76
N GLU A 81 -8.33 12.39 -0.77
CA GLU A 81 -9.03 12.86 0.43
C GLU A 81 -8.15 13.73 1.33
N LEU A 82 -6.84 13.72 1.12
CA LEU A 82 -5.88 14.63 1.77
C LEU A 82 -5.48 15.81 0.87
N GLY A 83 -6.33 16.20 -0.08
CA GLY A 83 -6.04 17.29 -1.01
C GLY A 83 -4.89 16.97 -1.97
N ASN A 84 -4.77 15.72 -2.38
CA ASN A 84 -3.67 15.20 -3.22
C ASN A 84 -2.28 15.27 -2.54
N GLN A 85 -2.24 15.36 -1.21
CA GLN A 85 -0.99 15.32 -0.46
C GLN A 85 -0.26 14.00 -0.74
N LYS A 86 1.03 14.09 -1.05
CA LYS A 86 1.92 12.93 -1.17
C LYS A 86 2.41 12.49 0.21
N LEU A 87 2.25 11.22 0.49
CA LEU A 87 2.78 10.58 1.67
C LEU A 87 4.00 9.74 1.31
N ASP A 88 4.99 9.73 2.21
CA ASP A 88 6.14 8.84 2.08
C ASP A 88 5.79 7.38 2.39
N GLN A 89 6.69 6.47 2.02
CA GLN A 89 6.50 5.03 2.20
C GLN A 89 6.21 4.65 3.66
N LYS A 90 6.89 5.28 4.62
CA LYS A 90 6.72 4.99 6.05
C LYS A 90 5.32 5.37 6.55
N LYS A 91 4.83 6.53 6.15
CA LYS A 91 3.47 6.99 6.49
C LYS A 91 2.41 6.09 5.86
N LEU A 92 2.57 5.74 4.59
CA LEU A 92 1.68 4.82 3.88
C LEU A 92 1.70 3.42 4.49
N TYR A 93 2.87 2.90 4.85
CA TYR A 93 3.02 1.61 5.53
C TYR A 93 2.28 1.61 6.87
N ASN A 94 2.47 2.61 7.70
CA ASN A 94 1.83 2.71 9.02
C ASN A 94 0.31 2.86 8.90
N ALA A 95 -0.17 3.68 7.96
CA ALA A 95 -1.60 3.83 7.68
C ALA A 95 -2.20 2.52 7.16
N GLY A 96 -1.51 1.85 6.22
CA GLY A 96 -1.90 0.56 5.68
C GLY A 96 -1.99 -0.53 6.75
N THR A 97 -1.00 -0.61 7.64
CA THR A 97 -1.02 -1.55 8.77
C THR A 97 -2.30 -1.41 9.61
N PHE A 98 -2.64 -0.18 9.98
CA PHE A 98 -3.84 0.08 10.78
C PHE A 98 -5.12 -0.26 10.03
N GLN A 99 -5.24 0.15 8.77
CA GLN A 99 -6.44 -0.07 7.94
C GLN A 99 -6.62 -1.56 7.59
N ILE A 100 -5.53 -2.28 7.29
CA ILE A 100 -5.55 -3.71 6.98
C ILE A 100 -5.99 -4.52 8.20
N VAL A 101 -5.47 -4.21 9.40
CA VAL A 101 -5.91 -4.87 10.64
C VAL A 101 -7.39 -4.62 10.89
N GLY A 102 -7.88 -3.39 10.70
CA GLY A 102 -9.29 -3.06 10.84
C GLY A 102 -10.18 -3.86 9.88
N SER A 103 -9.78 -3.99 8.62
CA SER A 103 -10.49 -4.79 7.62
C SER A 103 -10.43 -6.28 7.94
N ALA A 104 -9.28 -6.81 8.36
CA ALA A 104 -9.11 -8.21 8.72
C ALA A 104 -9.92 -8.62 9.95
N LEU A 105 -10.12 -7.71 10.91
CA LEU A 105 -11.01 -7.94 12.06
C LEU A 105 -12.46 -8.17 11.66
N ASN A 106 -12.90 -7.65 10.52
CA ASN A 106 -14.24 -7.88 9.97
C ASN A 106 -14.31 -9.17 9.15
N ILE A 107 -13.20 -9.62 8.53
CA ILE A 107 -13.16 -10.77 7.62
C ILE A 107 -12.82 -12.06 8.38
N CYS A 108 -11.81 -12.04 9.23
CA CYS A 108 -11.26 -13.22 9.91
C CYS A 108 -10.80 -12.88 11.34
N PRO A 109 -11.72 -12.45 12.23
CA PRO A 109 -11.37 -11.99 13.58
C PRO A 109 -10.62 -13.06 14.39
N GLU A 110 -10.89 -14.33 14.14
CA GLU A 110 -10.23 -15.47 14.81
C GLU A 110 -8.73 -15.54 14.49
N SER A 111 -8.33 -15.12 13.29
CA SER A 111 -6.94 -15.15 12.83
C SER A 111 -6.08 -14.03 13.42
N ILE A 112 -6.68 -13.01 14.05
CA ILE A 112 -5.96 -11.84 14.57
C ILE A 112 -5.55 -12.09 16.03
N PRO A 113 -4.25 -11.99 16.38
CA PRO A 113 -3.77 -12.16 17.75
C PRO A 113 -4.45 -11.18 18.72
N LYS A 114 -4.76 -11.66 19.93
CA LYS A 114 -5.45 -10.87 20.98
C LYS A 114 -4.75 -9.54 21.27
N LYS A 115 -3.41 -9.55 21.32
CA LYS A 115 -2.62 -8.32 21.52
C LYS A 115 -2.90 -7.28 20.43
N ILE A 116 -2.89 -7.70 19.16
CA ILE A 116 -3.14 -6.80 18.02
C ILE A 116 -4.57 -6.23 18.07
N LYS A 117 -5.56 -7.06 18.42
CA LYS A 117 -6.95 -6.58 18.61
C LYS A 117 -7.03 -5.48 19.67
N ASN A 118 -6.33 -5.67 20.78
CA ASN A 118 -6.31 -4.71 21.88
C ASN A 118 -5.60 -3.40 21.49
N ASP A 119 -4.45 -3.50 20.84
CA ASP A 119 -3.67 -2.35 20.35
C ASP A 119 -4.49 -1.55 19.32
N TYR A 120 -5.19 -2.22 18.40
CA TYR A 120 -6.09 -1.59 17.44
C TYR A 120 -7.23 -0.82 18.12
N LYS A 121 -7.93 -1.45 19.08
CA LYS A 121 -9.01 -0.82 19.83
C LYS A 121 -8.54 0.40 20.62
N LYS A 122 -7.35 0.32 21.24
CA LYS A 122 -6.74 1.46 21.94
C LYS A 122 -6.52 2.62 20.99
N ARG A 123 -5.91 2.37 19.83
CA ARG A 123 -5.63 3.41 18.85
C ARG A 123 -6.90 4.03 18.26
N LEU A 124 -7.96 3.26 18.04
CA LEU A 124 -9.27 3.80 17.65
C LEU A 124 -9.82 4.80 18.66
N LYS A 125 -9.72 4.49 19.96
CA LYS A 125 -10.16 5.40 21.04
C LYS A 125 -9.34 6.68 21.07
N GLU A 126 -8.03 6.59 20.81
CA GLU A 126 -7.14 7.75 20.75
C GLU A 126 -7.50 8.68 19.58
N LEU A 127 -7.73 8.11 18.40
CA LEU A 127 -8.16 8.86 17.21
C LEU A 127 -9.52 9.54 17.41
N ALA A 128 -10.49 8.84 18.02
CA ALA A 128 -11.81 9.41 18.32
C ALA A 128 -11.75 10.59 19.32
N LYS A 129 -10.78 10.60 20.24
CA LYS A 129 -10.56 11.74 21.15
C LYS A 129 -9.92 12.94 20.46
N GLY A 130 -9.02 12.69 19.50
CA GLY A 130 -8.34 13.74 18.74
C GLY A 130 -9.24 14.48 17.75
N SER A 131 -10.30 13.81 17.25
CA SER A 131 -11.25 14.42 16.30
C SER A 131 -12.33 15.31 16.96
N LYS A 132 -12.36 15.40 18.29
CA LYS A 132 -13.32 16.26 19.05
C LYS A 132 -12.74 17.62 19.47
N LYS A 133 -11.55 17.95 18.98
CA LYS A 133 -10.93 19.28 19.14
C LYS A 133 -10.96 20.04 17.81
#